data_39c8b50f9d6cedc1348807a6a191115f
#
_entry.id   39c8b50f9d6cedc1348807a6a191115f
#
_cell.length_a   1.000
_cell.length_b   1.000
_cell.length_c   1.000
_cell.angle_alpha   90.00
_cell.angle_beta   90.00
_cell.angle_gamma   90.00
#
_symmetry.space_group_name_H-M   'P 1'
#
loop_
_entity.id
_entity.type
_entity.pdbx_description
1 polymer ?
#
loop_
_entity_poly.entity_id
_entity_poly.type
_entity_poly.pdbx_seq_one_letter_code
_entity_poly.pdbx_strand_id
1 'polypeptide(L)'
;MSYVDAFFEKSKDIIHVVERVDGKRIIQQLKPEYNFYILDPKGKQQSIYGQSVTEVRCNNDKDFKKNLAMNTHNVTFESDIKPLNKTLAKHYTNAEPPKLHTAFFDIEVDFDPLRGYSSPDDSFTPITSIA
;
A
#
# COMPACT_ATOMS: atom_id res chain seq x y z
N MET A 1 14.84 1.24 10.94
CA MET A 1 13.39 1.42 11.16
C MET A 1 12.65 0.65 10.08
N SER A 2 11.67 -0.13 10.48
CA SER A 2 10.84 -0.90 9.55
C SER A 2 9.36 -0.68 9.88
N TYR A 3 8.52 -0.65 8.87
CA TYR A 3 7.08 -0.58 9.08
C TYR A 3 6.45 -1.98 9.13
N VAL A 4 5.37 -2.12 9.87
CA VAL A 4 4.61 -3.38 9.98
C VAL A 4 3.24 -3.30 9.31
N ASP A 5 2.70 -2.08 9.18
CA ASP A 5 1.42 -1.82 8.53
C ASP A 5 1.34 -0.36 8.06
N ALA A 6 0.51 -0.09 7.06
CA ALA A 6 0.26 1.26 6.60
C ALA A 6 -1.11 1.37 5.93
N PHE A 7 -1.78 2.52 6.10
CA PHE A 7 -3.02 2.80 5.39
C PHE A 7 -3.12 4.27 4.96
N PHE A 8 -3.88 4.50 3.90
CA PHE A 8 -4.07 5.83 3.33
C PHE A 8 -5.45 6.40 3.73
N GLU A 9 -5.46 7.40 4.57
CA GLU A 9 -6.66 8.17 4.93
C GLU A 9 -6.92 9.25 3.87
N LYS A 10 -7.68 8.89 2.83
CA LYS A 10 -7.93 9.76 1.67
C LYS A 10 -8.60 11.08 2.02
N SER A 11 -9.48 11.09 3.04
CA SER A 11 -10.21 12.29 3.46
C SER A 11 -9.30 13.39 4.01
N LYS A 12 -8.17 13.01 4.59
CA LYS A 12 -7.17 13.92 5.15
C LYS A 12 -5.89 14.03 4.31
N ASP A 13 -5.78 13.24 3.25
CA ASP A 13 -4.58 13.13 2.42
C ASP A 13 -3.32 12.79 3.24
N ILE A 14 -3.47 11.80 4.14
CA ILE A 14 -2.41 11.36 5.05
C ILE A 14 -2.22 9.84 4.94
N ILE A 15 -0.97 9.41 4.90
CA ILE A 15 -0.60 8.00 5.06
C ILE A 15 -0.16 7.79 6.50
N HIS A 16 -0.86 6.88 7.20
CA HIS A 16 -0.49 6.42 8.53
C HIS A 16 0.37 5.17 8.38
N VAL A 17 1.53 5.19 9.01
CA VAL A 17 2.48 4.07 8.99
C VAL A 17 2.70 3.60 10.42
N VAL A 18 2.52 2.33 10.65
CA VAL A 18 2.79 1.68 11.93
C VAL A 18 4.20 1.11 11.87
N GLU A 19 5.07 1.63 12.68
CA GLU A 19 6.44 1.14 12.86
C GLU A 19 6.57 0.36 14.16
N ARG A 20 7.56 -0.49 14.24
CA ARG A 20 7.98 -1.14 15.47
C ARG A 20 9.42 -0.74 15.80
N VAL A 21 9.59 0.00 16.88
CA VAL A 21 10.89 0.47 17.37
C VAL A 21 11.04 -0.03 18.81
N ASP A 22 12.08 -0.80 19.08
CA ASP A 22 12.35 -1.41 20.40
C ASP A 22 11.14 -2.13 21.02
N GLY A 23 10.42 -2.88 20.18
CA GLY A 23 9.23 -3.64 20.59
C GLY A 23 7.95 -2.81 20.75
N LYS A 24 8.03 -1.49 20.65
CA LYS A 24 6.87 -0.59 20.77
C LYS A 24 6.31 -0.23 19.39
N ARG A 25 4.99 -0.10 19.33
CA ARG A 25 4.32 0.44 18.13
C ARG A 25 4.36 1.96 18.16
N ILE A 26 4.80 2.53 17.05
CA ILE A 26 4.80 3.98 16.80
C ILE A 26 3.98 4.22 15.54
N ILE A 27 3.08 5.20 15.57
CA ILE A 27 2.33 5.61 14.38
C ILE A 27 2.93 6.90 13.86
N GLN A 28 3.40 6.87 12.61
CA GLN A 28 3.86 8.04 11.89
C GLN A 28 2.82 8.48 10.86
N GLN A 29 2.82 9.77 10.56
CA GLN A 29 2.00 10.35 9.51
C GLN A 29 2.91 10.89 8.41
N LEU A 30 2.70 10.41 7.19
CA LEU A 30 3.48 10.81 6.03
C LEU A 30 2.56 11.48 5.01
N LYS A 31 3.10 12.45 4.29
CA LYS A 31 2.41 13.04 3.14
C LYS A 31 2.49 12.07 1.96
N PRO A 32 1.37 11.82 1.25
CA PRO A 32 1.38 10.97 0.07
C PRO A 32 2.26 11.53 -1.05
N GLU A 33 2.98 10.66 -1.74
CA GLU A 33 3.75 11.01 -2.93
C GLU A 33 2.86 10.92 -4.17
N TYR A 34 2.73 12.06 -4.86
CA TYR A 34 2.00 12.18 -6.12
C TYR A 34 2.96 12.55 -7.22
N ASN A 35 3.46 11.55 -7.93
CA ASN A 35 4.37 11.76 -9.05
C ASN A 35 4.19 10.67 -10.11
N PHE A 36 4.63 10.95 -11.30
CA PHE A 36 4.83 10.00 -12.39
C PHE A 36 5.98 10.49 -13.26
N TYR A 37 6.39 9.69 -14.22
CA TYR A 37 7.47 10.06 -15.11
C TYR A 37 6.97 10.11 -16.55
N ILE A 38 7.54 11.00 -17.33
CA ILE A 38 7.31 11.12 -18.78
C ILE A 38 8.57 10.78 -19.53
N LEU A 39 8.42 10.18 -20.71
CA LEU A 39 9.53 9.97 -21.62
C LEU A 39 10.08 11.33 -22.06
N ASP A 40 11.37 11.57 -21.81
CA ASP A 40 12.05 12.81 -22.16
C ASP A 40 13.49 12.51 -22.56
N PRO A 41 13.87 12.70 -23.85
CA PRO A 41 15.24 12.46 -24.30
C PRO A 41 16.32 13.29 -23.56
N LYS A 42 15.92 14.40 -22.94
CA LYS A 42 16.79 15.26 -22.14
C LYS A 42 16.67 14.99 -20.65
N GLY A 43 15.87 14.02 -20.25
CA GLY A 43 15.67 13.63 -18.86
C GLY A 43 16.95 13.10 -18.24
N LYS A 44 17.15 13.45 -16.96
CA LYS A 44 18.35 13.04 -16.19
C LYS A 44 18.18 11.70 -15.48
N GLN A 45 16.97 11.18 -15.41
CA GLN A 45 16.64 9.90 -14.77
C GLN A 45 16.43 8.85 -15.86
N GLN A 46 16.51 7.58 -15.46
CA GLN A 46 16.26 6.46 -16.36
C GLN A 46 15.12 5.60 -15.85
N SER A 47 14.25 5.15 -16.76
CA SER A 47 13.27 4.11 -16.48
C SER A 47 13.96 2.76 -16.27
N ILE A 48 13.20 1.77 -15.79
CA ILE A 48 13.68 0.37 -15.69
C ILE A 48 14.08 -0.22 -17.05
N TYR A 49 13.66 0.38 -18.14
CA TYR A 49 13.99 -0.01 -19.51
C TYR A 49 15.18 0.79 -20.09
N GLY A 50 15.85 1.61 -19.27
CA GLY A 50 16.99 2.42 -19.71
C GLY A 50 16.64 3.68 -20.51
N GLN A 51 15.35 4.03 -20.62
CA GLN A 51 14.90 5.22 -21.34
C GLN A 51 15.04 6.45 -20.45
N SER A 52 15.48 7.58 -21.03
CA SER A 52 15.54 8.86 -20.32
C SER A 52 14.13 9.37 -20.01
N VAL A 53 13.92 9.78 -18.76
CA VAL A 53 12.63 10.25 -18.24
C VAL A 53 12.80 11.49 -17.38
N THR A 54 11.72 12.25 -17.27
CA THR A 54 11.60 13.39 -16.34
C THR A 54 10.45 13.17 -15.38
N GLU A 55 10.68 13.44 -14.09
CA GLU A 55 9.67 13.33 -13.05
C GLU A 55 8.69 14.51 -13.11
N VAL A 56 7.41 14.22 -13.05
CA VAL A 56 6.32 15.18 -12.85
C VAL A 56 5.82 15.04 -11.42
N ARG A 57 6.13 16.02 -10.57
CA ARG A 57 5.67 16.07 -9.18
C ARG A 57 4.38 16.85 -9.06
N CYS A 58 3.46 16.33 -8.27
CA CYS A 58 2.15 16.91 -8.04
C CYS A 58 1.92 17.10 -6.53
N ASN A 59 1.09 18.08 -6.18
CA ASN A 59 0.87 18.43 -4.78
C ASN A 59 -0.19 17.57 -4.08
N ASN A 60 -1.15 17.04 -4.85
CA ASN A 60 -2.27 16.25 -4.37
C ASN A 60 -2.89 15.42 -5.51
N ASP A 61 -3.89 14.61 -5.22
CA ASP A 61 -4.60 13.76 -6.18
C ASP A 61 -5.23 14.55 -7.34
N LYS A 62 -5.81 15.71 -7.05
CA LYS A 62 -6.43 16.57 -8.08
C LYS A 62 -5.38 17.11 -9.06
N ASP A 63 -4.25 17.56 -8.53
CA ASP A 63 -3.12 18.05 -9.33
C ASP A 63 -2.50 16.92 -10.13
N PHE A 64 -2.36 15.73 -9.56
CA PHE A 64 -1.89 14.52 -10.25
C PHE A 64 -2.78 14.17 -11.45
N LYS A 65 -4.09 14.08 -11.25
CA LYS A 65 -5.06 13.78 -12.31
C LYS A 65 -5.01 14.83 -13.43
N LYS A 66 -4.90 16.12 -13.07
CA LYS A 66 -4.77 17.21 -14.03
C LYS A 66 -3.49 17.07 -14.88
N ASN A 67 -2.34 16.88 -14.23
CA ASN A 67 -1.07 16.75 -14.93
C ASN A 67 -1.03 15.48 -15.79
N LEU A 68 -1.60 14.37 -15.31
CA LEU A 68 -1.70 13.16 -16.11
C LEU A 68 -2.56 13.36 -17.36
N ALA A 69 -3.71 14.03 -17.24
CA ALA A 69 -4.56 14.37 -18.39
C ALA A 69 -3.87 15.30 -19.39
N MET A 70 -3.03 16.22 -18.93
CA MET A 70 -2.24 17.10 -19.80
C MET A 70 -1.12 16.36 -20.55
N ASN A 71 -0.71 15.19 -20.07
CA ASN A 71 0.38 14.37 -20.64
C ASN A 71 -0.11 13.11 -21.36
N THR A 72 -1.37 13.05 -21.78
CA THR A 72 -1.94 11.89 -22.51
C THR A 72 -1.24 11.58 -23.83
N HIS A 73 -0.57 12.55 -24.43
CA HIS A 73 0.22 12.40 -25.66
C HIS A 73 1.64 11.88 -25.39
N ASN A 74 2.09 11.84 -24.15
CA ASN A 74 3.40 11.33 -23.75
C ASN A 74 3.31 9.87 -23.28
N VAL A 75 4.42 9.15 -23.40
CA VAL A 75 4.58 7.87 -22.71
C VAL A 75 4.85 8.18 -21.23
N THR A 76 3.99 7.66 -20.37
CA THR A 76 4.10 7.84 -18.90
C THR A 76 4.53 6.55 -18.22
N PHE A 77 5.25 6.68 -17.12
CA PHE A 77 5.71 5.56 -16.28
C PHE A 77 5.26 5.80 -14.85
N GLU A 78 4.93 4.72 -14.15
CA GLU A 78 4.50 4.73 -12.74
C GLU A 78 3.25 5.57 -12.44
N SER A 79 2.46 5.92 -13.44
CA SER A 79 1.22 6.68 -13.27
C SER A 79 0.09 5.86 -12.63
N ASP A 80 0.21 4.53 -12.64
CA ASP A 80 -0.71 3.54 -12.09
C ASP A 80 -0.35 3.10 -10.66
N ILE A 81 0.84 3.45 -10.16
CA ILE A 81 1.27 3.10 -8.80
C ILE A 81 0.55 3.99 -7.79
N LYS A 82 -0.09 3.36 -6.81
CA LYS A 82 -0.83 4.06 -5.75
C LYS A 82 0.10 4.94 -4.88
N PRO A 83 -0.36 6.13 -4.44
CA PRO A 83 0.41 7.03 -3.57
C PRO A 83 0.96 6.35 -2.31
N LEU A 84 0.20 5.44 -1.70
CA LEU A 84 0.65 4.65 -0.57
C LEU A 84 1.94 3.90 -0.88
N ASN A 85 1.96 3.15 -1.98
CA ASN A 85 3.11 2.33 -2.35
C ASN A 85 4.34 3.18 -2.70
N LYS A 86 4.14 4.31 -3.39
CA LYS A 86 5.22 5.26 -3.70
C LYS A 86 5.83 5.86 -2.44
N THR A 87 4.98 6.26 -1.50
CA THR A 87 5.44 6.83 -0.23
C THR A 87 6.22 5.80 0.58
N LEU A 88 5.71 4.57 0.69
CA LEU A 88 6.42 3.50 1.38
C LEU A 88 7.75 3.16 0.69
N ALA A 89 7.78 3.06 -0.63
CA ALA A 89 9.01 2.84 -1.38
C ALA A 89 10.04 3.94 -1.10
N LYS A 90 9.63 5.21 -1.13
CA LYS A 90 10.53 6.33 -0.86
C LYS A 90 11.15 6.30 0.55
N HIS A 91 10.36 5.94 1.56
CA HIS A 91 10.79 6.00 2.96
C HIS A 91 11.44 4.71 3.46
N TYR A 92 11.11 3.55 2.87
CA TYR A 92 11.47 2.24 3.43
C TYR A 92 12.19 1.29 2.45
N THR A 93 12.61 1.76 1.26
CA THR A 93 13.31 0.91 0.26
C THR A 93 14.53 0.19 0.85
N ASN A 94 15.27 0.85 1.74
CA ASN A 94 16.47 0.29 2.36
C ASN A 94 16.24 -0.14 3.82
N ALA A 95 14.98 -0.21 4.26
CA ALA A 95 14.66 -0.62 5.61
C ALA A 95 14.73 -2.15 5.74
N GLU A 96 15.26 -2.62 6.84
CA GLU A 96 15.21 -4.05 7.16
C GLU A 96 13.75 -4.47 7.45
N PRO A 97 13.36 -5.69 7.06
CA PRO A 97 12.03 -6.20 7.37
C PRO A 97 11.83 -6.30 8.89
N PRO A 98 10.62 -6.02 9.40
CA PRO A 98 10.34 -6.12 10.82
C PRO A 98 10.37 -7.59 11.27
N LYS A 99 10.83 -7.82 12.50
CA LYS A 99 10.65 -9.13 13.15
C LYS A 99 9.18 -9.25 13.56
N LEU A 100 8.44 -10.11 12.89
CA LEU A 100 7.04 -10.38 13.16
C LEU A 100 6.88 -11.73 13.84
N HIS A 101 5.95 -11.81 14.79
CA HIS A 101 5.43 -13.08 15.27
C HIS A 101 4.24 -13.43 14.38
N THR A 102 4.35 -14.55 13.66
CA THR A 102 3.29 -15.05 12.80
C THR A 102 2.61 -16.22 13.47
N ALA A 103 1.30 -16.16 13.59
CA ALA A 103 0.48 -17.28 14.06
C ALA A 103 -0.44 -17.72 12.92
N PHE A 104 -0.49 -19.01 12.68
CA PHE A 104 -1.47 -19.64 11.83
C PHE A 104 -2.46 -20.36 12.77
N PHE A 105 -3.73 -20.15 12.53
CA PHE A 105 -4.76 -20.86 13.28
C PHE A 105 -5.88 -21.29 12.33
N ASP A 106 -6.49 -22.40 12.67
CA ASP A 106 -7.67 -22.93 12.00
C ASP A 106 -8.79 -23.10 13.01
N ILE A 107 -10.02 -22.92 12.57
CA ILE A 107 -11.22 -23.03 13.40
C ILE A 107 -12.14 -24.04 12.74
N GLU A 108 -12.47 -25.09 13.50
CA GLU A 108 -13.45 -26.06 13.08
C GLU A 108 -14.77 -25.80 13.78
N VAL A 109 -15.88 -25.98 13.05
CA VAL A 109 -17.24 -25.88 13.56
C VAL A 109 -18.02 -27.12 13.22
N ASP A 110 -19.05 -27.44 14.00
CA ASP A 110 -19.95 -28.54 13.72
C ASP A 110 -20.71 -28.30 12.42
N PHE A 111 -21.08 -29.44 11.80
CA PHE A 111 -21.93 -29.46 10.64
C PHE A 111 -23.37 -29.80 11.06
N ASP A 112 -24.31 -28.96 10.67
CA ASP A 112 -25.75 -29.24 10.83
C ASP A 112 -26.29 -29.89 9.56
N PRO A 113 -26.89 -31.11 9.65
CA PRO A 113 -27.37 -31.81 8.46
C PRO A 113 -28.48 -31.08 7.68
N LEU A 114 -29.21 -30.19 8.32
CA LEU A 114 -30.30 -29.41 7.69
C LEU A 114 -29.85 -28.03 7.21
N ARG A 115 -28.92 -27.41 7.90
CA ARG A 115 -28.48 -26.02 7.65
C ARG A 115 -27.08 -25.89 7.04
N GLY A 116 -26.27 -26.95 7.12
CA GLY A 116 -24.88 -26.95 6.65
C GLY A 116 -23.90 -26.35 7.68
N TYR A 117 -22.85 -25.69 7.20
CA TYR A 117 -21.87 -25.01 8.04
C TYR A 117 -22.35 -23.62 8.41
N SER A 118 -21.96 -23.17 9.60
CA SER A 118 -22.12 -21.78 10.02
C SER A 118 -21.35 -20.83 9.11
N SER A 119 -21.87 -19.61 8.99
CA SER A 119 -21.16 -18.48 8.36
C SER A 119 -20.90 -17.37 9.36
N PRO A 120 -20.04 -16.40 9.06
CA PRO A 120 -19.82 -15.24 9.95
C PRO A 120 -21.10 -14.45 10.24
N ASP A 121 -22.05 -14.43 9.30
CA ASP A 121 -23.31 -13.69 9.43
C ASP A 121 -24.41 -14.51 10.10
N ASP A 122 -24.27 -15.83 10.15
CA ASP A 122 -25.22 -16.76 10.77
C ASP A 122 -24.46 -17.88 11.50
N SER A 123 -23.99 -17.58 12.69
CA SER A 123 -23.19 -18.45 13.54
C SER A 123 -24.11 -19.27 14.47
N PHE A 124 -24.58 -20.42 14.01
CA PHE A 124 -25.53 -21.29 14.75
C PHE A 124 -24.90 -22.59 15.32
N THR A 125 -23.68 -22.93 14.90
CA THR A 125 -22.93 -24.07 15.44
C THR A 125 -21.77 -23.64 16.30
N PRO A 126 -21.44 -24.41 17.37
CA PRO A 126 -20.29 -24.09 18.20
C PRO A 126 -18.96 -24.34 17.47
N ILE A 127 -17.92 -23.63 17.90
CA ILE A 127 -16.54 -23.96 17.55
C ILE A 127 -16.19 -25.27 18.26
N THR A 128 -15.71 -26.27 17.52
CA THR A 128 -15.33 -27.57 18.04
C THR A 128 -13.85 -27.69 18.33
N SER A 129 -13.02 -27.03 17.50
CA SER A 129 -11.58 -26.97 17.74
C SER A 129 -10.95 -25.69 17.21
N ILE A 130 -9.79 -25.33 17.77
CA ILE A 130 -8.89 -24.28 17.29
C ILE A 130 -7.49 -24.86 17.28
N ALA A 131 -6.84 -24.89 16.14
CA ALA A 131 -5.49 -25.40 15.95
C ALA A 131 -4.51 -24.32 15.53
#